data_540302a0d0f642c23b7e083bedb7c319
#
_entry.id   540302a0d0f642c23b7e083bedb7c319
#
_cell.length_a   1.000
_cell.length_b   1.000
_cell.length_c   1.000
_cell.angle_alpha   90.00
_cell.angle_beta   90.00
_cell.angle_gamma   90.00
#
_symmetry.space_group_name_H-M   'P 1'
#
loop_
_entity.id
_entity.type
_entity.pdbx_description
1 polymer ?
#
loop_
_entity_poly.entity_id
_entity_poly.type
_entity_poly.pdbx_seq_one_letter_code
_entity_poly.pdbx_strand_id
1 'polypeptide(L)'
;KNNNLISKANIEQYYDEKEEMFLSDRFIKGTCPKCGAEDQNGDNCGVCGASYNVLDVKKPISIISNTVPIKKESEHIFFDLPQKNKMLKDFLKNVDLQESIKNKLNEWLNDDLKKWDISRDAPYFGFEIPDEKNKFFYVWLDAPIGYLASAKNWADKNDINIKDLWDEESNYE
;
A
#
# COMPACT_ATOMS: atom_id res chain seq x y z
N LYS A 1 1.00 17.40 -5.54
CA LYS A 1 2.02 18.44 -5.22
C LYS A 1 1.36 19.75 -4.76
N ASN A 2 0.31 20.24 -5.43
CA ASN A 2 -0.26 21.57 -5.17
C ASN A 2 -0.90 21.78 -3.77
N ASN A 3 -1.20 20.71 -3.05
CA ASN A 3 -1.87 20.76 -1.74
C ASN A 3 -0.94 20.42 -0.56
N ASN A 4 0.37 20.38 -0.78
CA ASN A 4 1.39 20.02 0.23
C ASN A 4 1.15 18.68 0.93
N LEU A 5 0.50 17.73 0.22
CA LEU A 5 0.17 16.39 0.74
C LEU A 5 1.21 15.32 0.35
N ILE A 6 2.23 15.72 -0.40
CA ILE A 6 3.27 14.82 -0.89
C ILE A 6 4.61 15.22 -0.30
N SER A 7 5.31 14.26 0.27
CA SER A 7 6.66 14.44 0.80
C SER A 7 7.58 13.32 0.33
N LYS A 8 8.88 13.55 0.36
CA LYS A 8 9.90 12.55 0.06
C LYS A 8 10.69 12.22 1.33
N ALA A 9 11.11 10.98 1.47
CA ALA A 9 12.01 10.54 2.53
C ALA A 9 12.79 9.31 2.08
N ASN A 10 14.02 9.18 2.57
CA ASN A 10 14.79 7.96 2.41
C ASN A 10 14.27 6.90 3.37
N ILE A 11 14.11 5.69 2.85
CA ILE A 11 13.82 4.50 3.64
C ILE A 11 14.86 3.41 3.36
N GLU A 12 15.13 2.61 4.38
CA GLU A 12 15.96 1.41 4.23
C GLU A 12 15.10 0.24 3.77
N GLN A 13 15.56 -0.51 2.79
CA GLN A 13 14.91 -1.71 2.28
C GLN A 13 15.93 -2.80 2.00
N TYR A 14 15.48 -4.05 1.92
CA TYR A 14 16.31 -5.13 1.40
C TYR A 14 16.48 -5.00 -0.11
N TYR A 15 17.70 -5.20 -0.57
CA TYR A 15 18.10 -5.17 -1.95
C TYR A 15 18.82 -6.48 -2.34
N ASP A 16 18.37 -7.08 -3.43
CA ASP A 16 18.98 -8.26 -4.01
C ASP A 16 20.06 -7.81 -5.01
N GLU A 17 21.32 -8.02 -4.66
CA GLU A 17 22.44 -7.61 -5.53
C GLU A 17 22.55 -8.46 -6.80
N LYS A 18 22.09 -9.71 -6.76
CA LYS A 18 22.15 -10.62 -7.91
C LYS A 18 21.09 -10.26 -8.96
N GLU A 19 19.89 -9.91 -8.50
CA GLU A 19 18.77 -9.53 -9.36
C GLU A 19 18.69 -7.99 -9.56
N GLU A 20 19.58 -7.24 -8.92
CA GLU A 20 19.67 -5.77 -8.99
C GLU A 20 18.36 -5.06 -8.68
N MET A 21 17.60 -5.55 -7.66
CA MET A 21 16.27 -5.01 -7.33
C MET A 21 16.01 -4.89 -5.84
N PHE A 22 15.18 -3.92 -5.46
CA PHE A 22 14.61 -3.84 -4.13
C PHE A 22 13.56 -4.92 -3.92
N LEU A 23 13.56 -5.52 -2.72
CA LEU A 23 12.68 -6.63 -2.39
C LEU A 23 11.51 -6.14 -1.53
N SER A 24 10.28 -6.44 -1.97
CA SER A 24 9.14 -6.34 -1.09
C SER A 24 9.13 -7.49 -0.07
N ASP A 25 8.38 -7.31 1.00
CA ASP A 25 8.20 -8.27 2.10
C ASP A 25 7.92 -9.71 1.65
N ARG A 26 7.06 -9.88 0.64
CA ARG A 26 6.71 -11.19 0.06
C ARG A 26 7.87 -11.91 -0.64
N PHE A 27 8.94 -11.20 -0.98
CA PHE A 27 10.13 -11.78 -1.59
C PHE A 27 11.25 -12.07 -0.57
N ILE A 28 10.96 -11.86 0.71
CA ILE A 28 11.86 -12.14 1.81
C ILE A 28 11.30 -13.27 2.65
N LYS A 29 12.14 -14.25 2.95
CA LYS A 29 11.90 -15.24 3.99
C LYS A 29 13.03 -15.24 5.00
N GLY A 30 12.71 -15.71 6.22
CA GLY A 30 13.72 -15.81 7.26
C GLY A 30 13.16 -16.31 8.56
N THR A 31 13.86 -16.02 9.65
CA THR A 31 13.47 -16.44 11.00
C THR A 31 12.64 -15.35 11.68
N CYS A 32 11.48 -15.71 12.19
CA CYS A 32 10.59 -14.81 12.93
C CYS A 32 11.32 -14.12 14.09
N PRO A 33 11.30 -12.78 14.18
CA PRO A 33 11.95 -12.06 15.26
C PRO A 33 11.31 -12.30 16.63
N LYS A 34 10.03 -12.72 16.67
CA LYS A 34 9.24 -12.91 17.91
C LYS A 34 9.39 -14.31 18.48
N CYS A 35 9.09 -15.36 17.71
CA CYS A 35 9.07 -16.73 18.23
C CYS A 35 10.26 -17.60 17.76
N GLY A 36 11.07 -17.14 16.81
CA GLY A 36 12.22 -17.89 16.31
C GLY A 36 11.88 -18.99 15.29
N ALA A 37 10.64 -19.09 14.84
CA ALA A 37 10.25 -20.03 13.78
C ALA A 37 10.98 -19.70 12.49
N GLU A 38 11.53 -20.70 11.82
CA GLU A 38 12.24 -20.57 10.54
C GLU A 38 11.26 -20.52 9.35
N ASP A 39 11.76 -20.09 8.19
CA ASP A 39 11.03 -20.03 6.91
C ASP A 39 9.72 -19.19 6.97
N GLN A 40 9.73 -18.11 7.72
CA GLN A 40 8.60 -17.19 7.83
C GLN A 40 8.69 -16.08 6.78
N ASN A 41 7.53 -15.50 6.40
CA ASN A 41 7.46 -14.39 5.47
C ASN A 41 8.08 -13.11 6.06
N GLY A 42 8.39 -12.15 5.19
CA GLY A 42 9.02 -10.89 5.57
C GLY A 42 8.19 -9.97 6.47
N ASP A 43 6.88 -10.14 6.51
CA ASP A 43 5.94 -9.25 7.21
C ASP A 43 5.13 -9.95 8.33
N ASN A 44 5.04 -11.28 8.29
CA ASN A 44 4.21 -12.04 9.22
C ASN A 44 4.75 -13.45 9.51
N CYS A 45 4.35 -14.00 10.64
CA CYS A 45 4.70 -15.34 11.06
C CYS A 45 3.49 -16.27 11.03
N GLY A 46 3.53 -17.32 10.22
CA GLY A 46 2.48 -18.35 10.15
C GLY A 46 2.36 -19.21 11.42
N VAL A 47 3.38 -19.20 12.30
CA VAL A 47 3.39 -20.02 13.51
C VAL A 47 2.80 -19.27 14.71
N CYS A 48 3.22 -18.03 14.96
CA CYS A 48 2.76 -17.27 16.12
C CYS A 48 1.79 -16.12 15.79
N GLY A 49 1.47 -15.91 14.51
CA GLY A 49 0.55 -14.86 14.05
C GLY A 49 1.07 -13.42 14.18
N ALA A 50 2.34 -13.24 14.59
CA ALA A 50 2.91 -11.91 14.77
C ALA A 50 3.19 -11.23 13.43
N SER A 51 2.83 -9.94 13.32
CA SER A 51 3.30 -9.05 12.25
C SER A 51 4.53 -8.28 12.73
N TYR A 52 5.43 -7.96 11.79
CA TYR A 52 6.70 -7.27 12.06
C TYR A 52 7.19 -6.53 10.83
N ASN A 53 8.16 -5.63 11.02
CA ASN A 53 8.81 -4.98 9.89
C ASN A 53 9.74 -5.99 9.20
N VAL A 54 9.79 -5.96 7.87
CA VAL A 54 10.64 -6.84 7.07
C VAL A 54 12.12 -6.76 7.47
N LEU A 55 12.58 -5.59 7.91
CA LEU A 55 13.95 -5.37 8.35
C LEU A 55 14.29 -6.02 9.72
N ASP A 56 13.27 -6.47 10.47
CA ASP A 56 13.43 -7.17 11.73
C ASP A 56 13.60 -8.69 11.56
N VAL A 57 13.33 -9.21 10.35
CA VAL A 57 13.50 -10.64 10.05
C VAL A 57 14.94 -11.05 10.24
N LYS A 58 15.14 -12.13 10.99
CA LYS A 58 16.48 -12.69 11.22
C LYS A 58 16.84 -13.63 10.08
N LYS A 59 18.13 -13.65 9.70
CA LYS A 59 18.64 -14.47 8.59
C LYS A 59 17.79 -14.33 7.31
N PRO A 60 17.57 -13.09 6.81
CA PRO A 60 16.75 -12.88 5.62
C PRO A 60 17.36 -13.53 4.39
N ILE A 61 16.51 -14.10 3.56
CA ILE A 61 16.88 -14.70 2.26
C ILE A 61 15.90 -14.18 1.20
N SER A 62 16.43 -13.74 0.07
CA SER A 62 15.63 -13.48 -1.13
C SER A 62 15.11 -14.79 -1.69
N ILE A 63 13.80 -14.93 -1.85
CA ILE A 63 13.22 -16.13 -2.49
C ILE A 63 13.40 -16.14 -4.01
N ILE A 64 13.84 -15.02 -4.60
CA ILE A 64 14.05 -14.89 -6.05
C ILE A 64 15.42 -15.49 -6.42
N SER A 65 16.47 -15.02 -5.76
CA SER A 65 17.86 -15.40 -6.06
C SER A 65 18.46 -16.46 -5.14
N ASN A 66 17.78 -16.76 -4.00
CA ASN A 66 18.28 -17.57 -2.88
C ASN A 66 19.58 -17.00 -2.27
N THR A 67 19.76 -15.68 -2.30
CA THR A 67 20.90 -15.00 -1.68
C THR A 67 20.48 -14.23 -0.44
N VAL A 68 21.44 -13.88 0.39
CA VAL A 68 21.22 -12.97 1.54
C VAL A 68 21.16 -11.54 0.98
N PRO A 69 20.03 -10.83 1.14
CA PRO A 69 19.91 -9.47 0.63
C PRO A 69 20.69 -8.49 1.53
N ILE A 70 21.13 -7.39 0.93
CA ILE A 70 21.72 -6.28 1.67
C ILE A 70 20.68 -5.22 2.02
N LYS A 71 20.96 -4.38 3.01
CA LYS A 71 20.16 -3.19 3.28
C LYS A 71 20.66 -2.03 2.44
N LYS A 72 19.75 -1.33 1.77
CA LYS A 72 20.06 -0.21 0.90
C LYS A 72 18.99 0.87 1.05
N GLU A 73 19.39 2.14 1.04
CA GLU A 73 18.46 3.26 1.08
C GLU A 73 17.88 3.55 -0.31
N SER A 74 16.61 3.93 -0.33
CA SER A 74 15.93 4.49 -1.49
C SER A 74 15.05 5.66 -1.08
N GLU A 75 15.01 6.72 -1.91
CA GLU A 75 14.07 7.83 -1.72
C GLU A 75 12.68 7.40 -2.13
N HIS A 76 11.72 7.47 -1.21
CA HIS A 76 10.33 7.15 -1.45
C HIS A 76 9.44 8.39 -1.35
N ILE A 77 8.28 8.29 -1.98
CA ILE A 77 7.26 9.33 -2.04
C ILE A 77 6.11 8.93 -1.13
N PHE A 78 5.74 9.85 -0.25
CA PHE A 78 4.71 9.63 0.77
C PHE A 78 3.53 10.57 0.58
N PHE A 79 2.33 10.01 0.73
CA PHE A 79 1.12 10.79 0.93
C PHE A 79 0.94 11.09 2.42
N ASP A 80 0.72 12.35 2.76
CA ASP A 80 0.54 12.82 4.15
C ASP A 80 -0.88 12.54 4.64
N LEU A 81 -1.18 11.26 4.88
CA LEU A 81 -2.46 10.79 5.35
C LEU A 81 -2.90 11.42 6.70
N PRO A 82 -1.98 11.70 7.67
CA PRO A 82 -2.33 12.39 8.91
C PRO A 82 -3.10 13.68 8.71
N GLN A 83 -2.76 14.49 7.70
CA GLN A 83 -3.46 15.75 7.39
C GLN A 83 -4.93 15.53 6.99
N LYS A 84 -5.32 14.31 6.64
CA LYS A 84 -6.70 13.94 6.26
C LYS A 84 -7.50 13.27 7.36
N ASN A 85 -6.91 13.05 8.55
CA ASN A 85 -7.57 12.35 9.66
C ASN A 85 -8.94 12.97 10.00
N LYS A 86 -9.01 14.30 10.15
CA LYS A 86 -10.27 14.97 10.44
C LYS A 86 -11.32 14.75 9.35
N MET A 87 -10.93 14.91 8.08
CA MET A 87 -11.83 14.70 6.93
C MET A 87 -12.37 13.26 6.90
N LEU A 88 -11.50 12.28 7.16
CA LEU A 88 -11.88 10.87 7.20
C LEU A 88 -12.83 10.56 8.37
N LYS A 89 -12.57 11.12 9.54
CA LYS A 89 -13.48 11.00 10.71
C LYS A 89 -14.86 11.62 10.44
N ASP A 90 -14.90 12.77 9.80
CA ASP A 90 -16.16 13.43 9.46
C ASP A 90 -16.91 12.66 8.36
N PHE A 91 -16.21 12.11 7.38
CA PHE A 91 -16.81 11.21 6.37
C PHE A 91 -17.44 9.97 7.02
N LEU A 92 -16.75 9.28 7.93
CA LEU A 92 -17.27 8.06 8.59
C LEU A 92 -18.53 8.29 9.44
N LYS A 93 -18.79 9.53 9.88
CA LYS A 93 -20.02 9.84 10.61
C LYS A 93 -21.26 9.80 9.72
N ASN A 94 -21.08 10.07 8.42
CA ASN A 94 -22.17 10.28 7.47
C ASN A 94 -22.33 9.09 6.50
N VAL A 95 -21.45 8.09 6.56
CA VAL A 95 -21.51 6.91 5.69
C VAL A 95 -22.19 5.76 6.43
N ASP A 96 -23.12 5.10 5.76
CA ASP A 96 -23.71 3.86 6.25
C ASP A 96 -22.76 2.70 5.95
N LEU A 97 -22.17 2.14 6.99
CA LEU A 97 -21.23 1.03 6.95
C LEU A 97 -21.62 -0.02 7.97
N GLN A 98 -21.31 -1.28 7.66
CA GLN A 98 -21.41 -2.36 8.64
C GLN A 98 -20.64 -1.98 9.92
N GLU A 99 -21.25 -2.26 11.08
CA GLU A 99 -20.72 -1.88 12.41
C GLU A 99 -19.27 -2.36 12.62
N SER A 100 -18.97 -3.59 12.20
CA SER A 100 -17.62 -4.16 12.31
C SER A 100 -16.57 -3.38 11.51
N ILE A 101 -16.93 -2.91 10.31
CA ILE A 101 -16.05 -2.10 9.46
C ILE A 101 -15.87 -0.71 10.09
N LYS A 102 -16.96 -0.09 10.54
CA LYS A 102 -16.93 1.22 11.18
C LYS A 102 -16.07 1.22 12.44
N ASN A 103 -16.19 0.18 13.26
CA ASN A 103 -15.37 0.02 14.47
C ASN A 103 -13.89 -0.13 14.13
N LYS A 104 -13.55 -0.92 13.11
CA LYS A 104 -12.14 -1.08 12.67
C LYS A 104 -11.54 0.19 12.10
N LEU A 105 -12.30 0.93 11.30
CA LEU A 105 -11.86 2.21 10.76
C LEU A 105 -11.68 3.26 11.87
N ASN A 106 -12.58 3.30 12.85
CA ASN A 106 -12.45 4.18 14.01
C ASN A 106 -11.21 3.86 14.86
N GLU A 107 -10.90 2.58 15.06
CA GLU A 107 -9.65 2.15 15.71
C GLU A 107 -8.43 2.76 14.98
N TRP A 108 -8.32 2.57 13.67
CA TRP A 108 -7.21 3.12 12.88
C TRP A 108 -7.13 4.65 12.89
N LEU A 109 -8.29 5.34 12.85
CA LEU A 109 -8.32 6.80 12.85
C LEU A 109 -8.08 7.42 14.24
N ASN A 110 -8.22 6.64 15.32
CA ASN A 110 -7.89 7.08 16.67
C ASN A 110 -6.42 6.85 17.02
N ASP A 111 -5.77 5.91 16.33
CA ASP A 111 -4.32 5.79 16.39
C ASP A 111 -3.65 6.91 15.58
N ASP A 112 -2.37 7.12 15.80
CA ASP A 112 -1.58 8.08 15.02
C ASP A 112 -1.39 7.56 13.58
N LEU A 113 -2.18 8.10 12.65
CA LEU A 113 -2.01 7.80 11.23
C LEU A 113 -0.60 8.15 10.78
N LYS A 114 0.04 7.23 10.06
CA LYS A 114 1.36 7.44 9.47
C LYS A 114 1.23 7.92 8.02
N LYS A 115 2.28 8.59 7.54
CA LYS A 115 2.40 8.86 6.11
C LYS A 115 2.39 7.56 5.33
N TRP A 116 1.64 7.55 4.24
CA TRP A 116 1.51 6.37 3.38
C TRP A 116 2.54 6.40 2.26
N ASP A 117 3.40 5.39 2.20
CA ASP A 117 4.34 5.18 1.10
C ASP A 117 3.58 4.77 -0.16
N ILE A 118 3.55 5.68 -1.14
CA ILE A 118 2.83 5.53 -2.41
C ILE A 118 3.73 5.22 -3.60
N SER A 119 5.02 5.01 -3.37
CA SER A 119 5.99 4.71 -4.42
C SER A 119 6.59 3.32 -4.30
N ARG A 120 7.07 2.81 -5.43
CA ARG A 120 7.84 1.58 -5.53
C ARG A 120 9.01 1.78 -6.50
N ASP A 121 10.14 1.15 -6.18
CA ASP A 121 11.32 1.14 -7.05
C ASP A 121 11.17 0.19 -8.22
N ALA A 122 11.84 0.50 -9.34
CA ALA A 122 12.01 -0.43 -10.44
C ALA A 122 12.83 -1.67 -10.01
N PRO A 123 12.62 -2.85 -10.63
CA PRO A 123 11.55 -3.15 -11.58
C PRO A 123 10.21 -3.36 -10.89
N TYR A 124 9.18 -2.66 -11.32
CA TYR A 124 7.84 -2.78 -10.77
C TYR A 124 6.80 -2.66 -11.90
N PHE A 125 5.79 -3.53 -11.89
CA PHE A 125 4.68 -3.42 -12.83
C PHE A 125 3.65 -2.43 -12.30
N GLY A 126 3.47 -1.31 -12.99
CA GLY A 126 2.56 -0.24 -12.58
C GLY A 126 2.75 1.03 -13.41
N PHE A 127 2.05 2.09 -13.02
CA PHE A 127 2.19 3.40 -13.65
C PHE A 127 3.38 4.16 -13.06
N GLU A 128 4.24 4.66 -13.93
CA GLU A 128 5.37 5.50 -13.51
C GLU A 128 4.87 6.83 -12.91
N ILE A 129 5.51 7.27 -11.85
CA ILE A 129 5.17 8.53 -11.19
C ILE A 129 5.71 9.68 -12.06
N PRO A 130 4.88 10.64 -12.49
CA PRO A 130 5.33 11.78 -13.29
C PRO A 130 6.48 12.54 -12.61
N ASP A 131 7.50 12.87 -13.40
CA ASP A 131 8.73 13.57 -12.98
C ASP A 131 9.66 12.75 -12.04
N GLU A 132 9.38 11.46 -11.80
CA GLU A 132 10.17 10.61 -10.91
C GLU A 132 10.67 9.37 -11.67
N LYS A 133 11.91 9.41 -12.11
CA LYS A 133 12.51 8.32 -12.91
C LYS A 133 12.61 7.02 -12.10
N ASN A 134 12.17 5.91 -12.69
CA ASN A 134 12.21 4.56 -12.09
C ASN A 134 11.40 4.46 -10.78
N LYS A 135 10.41 5.31 -10.57
CA LYS A 135 9.46 5.24 -9.46
C LYS A 135 8.05 5.01 -9.99
N PHE A 136 7.37 4.06 -9.40
CA PHE A 136 6.03 3.61 -9.80
C PHE A 136 5.03 3.83 -8.68
N PHE A 137 3.78 4.09 -9.03
CA PHE A 137 2.73 4.13 -8.02
C PHE A 137 2.52 2.76 -7.38
N TYR A 138 2.34 2.74 -6.08
CA TYR A 138 1.93 1.55 -5.36
C TYR A 138 0.53 1.13 -5.79
N VAL A 139 0.34 -0.15 -6.07
CA VAL A 139 -0.90 -0.70 -6.66
C VAL A 139 -2.18 -0.32 -5.90
N TRP A 140 -2.14 -0.16 -4.60
CA TRP A 140 -3.31 0.25 -3.84
C TRP A 140 -3.71 1.72 -4.01
N LEU A 141 -2.87 2.53 -4.65
CA LEU A 141 -3.23 3.90 -5.04
C LEU A 141 -3.99 3.92 -6.37
N ASP A 142 -3.65 3.06 -7.30
CA ASP A 142 -4.23 3.02 -8.65
C ASP A 142 -5.34 1.96 -8.81
N ALA A 143 -5.35 0.90 -8.01
CA ALA A 143 -6.36 -0.16 -8.08
C ALA A 143 -7.81 0.35 -8.00
N PRO A 144 -8.18 1.31 -7.12
CA PRO A 144 -9.53 1.87 -7.10
C PRO A 144 -9.96 2.52 -8.43
N ILE A 145 -9.01 3.07 -9.19
CA ILE A 145 -9.27 3.66 -10.52
C ILE A 145 -9.75 2.58 -11.50
N GLY A 146 -9.29 1.34 -11.35
CA GLY A 146 -9.74 0.20 -12.14
C GLY A 146 -11.25 -0.06 -12.00
N TYR A 147 -11.80 0.06 -10.81
CA TYR A 147 -13.23 -0.07 -10.56
C TYR A 147 -14.00 1.08 -11.21
N LEU A 148 -13.53 2.32 -11.06
CA LEU A 148 -14.13 3.49 -11.71
C LEU A 148 -14.09 3.38 -13.25
N ALA A 149 -12.97 2.93 -13.81
CA ALA A 149 -12.81 2.73 -15.23
C ALA A 149 -13.74 1.62 -15.76
N SER A 150 -13.93 0.55 -14.99
CA SER A 150 -14.87 -0.53 -15.32
C SER A 150 -16.31 -0.04 -15.33
N ALA A 151 -16.72 0.69 -14.30
CA ALA A 151 -18.04 1.29 -14.22
C ALA A 151 -18.28 2.28 -15.38
N LYS A 152 -17.27 3.12 -15.70
CA LYS A 152 -17.36 4.04 -16.86
C LYS A 152 -17.50 3.29 -18.17
N ASN A 153 -16.71 2.26 -18.42
CA ASN A 153 -16.79 1.47 -19.64
C ASN A 153 -18.16 0.79 -19.79
N TRP A 154 -18.75 0.33 -18.68
CA TRP A 154 -20.09 -0.22 -18.69
C TRP A 154 -21.14 0.84 -18.99
N ALA A 155 -21.06 2.02 -18.35
CA ALA A 155 -21.96 3.14 -18.59
C ALA A 155 -21.93 3.61 -20.06
N ASP A 156 -20.72 3.77 -20.63
CA ASP A 156 -20.52 4.16 -22.02
C ASP A 156 -21.14 3.16 -23.01
N LYS A 157 -21.08 1.85 -22.70
CA LYS A 157 -21.67 0.80 -23.53
C LYS A 157 -23.20 0.72 -23.47
N ASN A 158 -23.79 1.30 -22.45
CA ASN A 158 -25.24 1.31 -22.22
C ASN A 158 -25.85 2.70 -22.36
N ASP A 159 -25.11 3.67 -22.93
CA ASP A 159 -25.55 5.06 -23.11
C ASP A 159 -26.00 5.74 -21.80
N ILE A 160 -25.37 5.38 -20.67
CA ILE A 160 -25.65 5.92 -19.35
C ILE A 160 -24.56 6.95 -18.98
N ASN A 161 -24.97 8.09 -18.43
CA ASN A 161 -24.00 9.03 -17.89
C ASN A 161 -23.41 8.46 -16.58
N ILE A 162 -22.09 8.32 -16.50
CA ILE A 162 -21.43 7.79 -15.31
C ILE A 162 -21.75 8.56 -14.03
N LYS A 163 -22.07 9.85 -14.12
CA LYS A 163 -22.47 10.65 -12.95
C LYS A 163 -23.74 10.12 -12.31
N ASP A 164 -24.65 9.58 -13.11
CA ASP A 164 -25.93 9.06 -12.63
C ASP A 164 -25.75 7.78 -11.80
N LEU A 165 -24.60 7.09 -11.94
CA LEU A 165 -24.25 5.92 -11.10
C LEU A 165 -23.80 6.30 -9.69
N TRP A 166 -23.36 7.55 -9.51
CA TRP A 166 -22.79 8.05 -8.25
C TRP A 166 -23.67 9.10 -7.58
N ASP A 167 -24.87 9.35 -8.12
CA ASP A 167 -25.84 10.27 -7.53
C ASP A 167 -26.50 9.61 -6.30
N GLU A 168 -26.80 10.40 -5.27
CA GLU A 168 -27.52 9.93 -4.07
C GLU A 168 -28.91 9.36 -4.40
N GLU A 169 -29.51 9.79 -5.53
CA GLU A 169 -30.79 9.30 -6.03
C GLU A 169 -30.63 8.15 -7.03
N SER A 170 -29.42 7.60 -7.18
CA SER A 170 -29.14 6.51 -8.13
C SER A 170 -29.98 5.27 -7.79
N ASN A 171 -30.59 4.67 -8.82
CA ASN A 171 -31.27 3.36 -8.71
C ASN A 171 -30.33 2.18 -8.97
N TYR A 172 -29.04 2.42 -9.09
CA TYR A 172 -28.01 1.39 -9.27
C TYR A 172 -27.40 1.04 -7.90
N GLU A 173 -27.43 -0.25 -7.52
CA GLU A 173 -26.80 -0.81 -6.34
C GLU A 173 -25.46 -1.49 -6.66
#